data_6952b5018fb88995c1b0b691a2d9f626
#
_entry.id   6952b5018fb88995c1b0b691a2d9f626
#
_cell.length_a   1.000
_cell.length_b   1.000
_cell.length_c   1.000
_cell.angle_alpha   90.00
_cell.angle_beta   90.00
_cell.angle_gamma   90.00
#
_symmetry.space_group_name_H-M   'P 1'
#
loop_
_entity.id
_entity.type
_entity.pdbx_description
1 polymer ?
#
loop_
_entity_poly.entity_id
_entity_poly.type
_entity_poly.pdbx_seq_one_letter_code
_entity_poly.pdbx_strand_id
1 'polypeptide(L)'
;MKYRYDSEAREEYRNAIHSYGKAAERFFDAVESTIVKIRSTPTQFREIESGVRVCRVPNFPYAIYYIIESSEIVIVAVKHDRREPGYWHHRIP
;
A
#
# COMPACT_ATOMS: atom_id res chain seq x y z
N MET A 1 -1.81 -15.22 -0.68
CA MET A 1 -0.43 -15.01 -1.17
C MET A 1 0.39 -14.32 -0.09
N LYS A 2 1.65 -14.69 0.07
CA LYS A 2 2.55 -14.02 1.00
C LYS A 2 2.78 -12.57 0.60
N TYR A 3 3.11 -11.73 1.56
CA TYR A 3 3.41 -10.34 1.26
C TYR A 3 4.53 -9.82 2.16
N ARG A 4 5.17 -8.77 1.68
CA ARG A 4 6.16 -8.02 2.46
C ARG A 4 6.10 -6.55 2.07
N TYR A 5 6.73 -5.71 2.87
CA TYR A 5 6.86 -4.29 2.58
C TYR A 5 8.25 -4.00 2.03
N ASP A 6 8.32 -3.12 1.03
CA ASP A 6 9.54 -2.38 0.80
C ASP A 6 9.86 -1.60 2.10
N SER A 7 11.12 -1.44 2.43
CA SER A 7 11.50 -0.81 3.71
C SER A 7 11.01 0.62 3.85
N GLU A 8 11.04 1.40 2.76
CA GLU A 8 10.54 2.77 2.79
C GLU A 8 9.03 2.81 2.88
N ALA A 9 8.34 1.85 2.25
CA ALA A 9 6.89 1.73 2.37
C ALA A 9 6.48 1.41 3.81
N ARG A 10 7.23 0.55 4.47
CA ARG A 10 6.98 0.23 5.88
C ARG A 10 7.09 1.48 6.74
N GLU A 11 8.15 2.27 6.54
CA GLU A 11 8.36 3.49 7.30
C GLU A 11 7.26 4.51 7.02
N GLU A 12 6.85 4.63 5.76
CA GLU A 12 5.76 5.49 5.34
C GLU A 12 4.46 5.13 6.06
N TYR A 13 4.16 3.84 6.15
CA TYR A 13 2.98 3.35 6.85
C TYR A 13 3.07 3.68 8.35
N ARG A 14 4.22 3.41 8.94
CA ARG A 14 4.44 3.70 10.37
C ARG A 14 4.22 5.19 10.67
N ASN A 15 4.77 6.06 9.85
CA ASN A 15 4.62 7.50 10.01
C ASN A 15 3.16 7.93 9.83
N ALA A 16 2.45 7.32 8.88
CA ALA A 16 1.04 7.61 8.66
C ALA A 16 0.21 7.25 9.89
N ILE A 17 0.46 6.08 10.50
CA ILE A 17 -0.23 5.66 11.72
C ILE A 17 -0.03 6.72 12.82
N HIS A 18 1.21 7.14 13.03
CA HIS A 18 1.52 8.15 14.05
C HIS A 18 0.79 9.47 13.81
N SER A 19 0.63 9.86 12.54
CA SER A 19 0.02 11.14 12.20
C SER A 19 -1.47 11.21 12.55
N TYR A 20 -2.13 10.06 12.71
CA TYR A 20 -3.57 10.03 12.95
C TYR A 20 -3.98 10.15 14.42
N GLY A 21 -3.04 10.07 15.37
CA GLY A 21 -3.38 10.22 16.77
C GLY A 21 -4.53 9.31 17.20
N LYS A 22 -5.66 9.89 17.61
CA LYS A 22 -6.83 9.13 18.08
C LYS A 22 -7.45 8.25 16.99
N ALA A 23 -7.25 8.59 15.73
CA ALA A 23 -7.78 7.81 14.61
C ALA A 23 -6.81 6.73 14.15
N ALA A 24 -5.65 6.58 14.79
CA ALA A 24 -4.61 5.65 14.36
C ALA A 24 -5.10 4.21 14.25
N GLU A 25 -5.88 3.76 15.22
CA GLU A 25 -6.39 2.38 15.21
C GLU A 25 -7.33 2.14 14.04
N ARG A 26 -8.23 3.08 13.75
CA ARG A 26 -9.15 2.96 12.62
C ARG A 26 -8.39 2.97 11.30
N PHE A 27 -7.37 3.80 11.20
CA PHE A 27 -6.52 3.83 10.01
C PHE A 27 -5.78 2.51 9.82
N PHE A 28 -5.17 2.01 10.90
CA PHE A 28 -4.48 0.73 10.87
C PHE A 28 -5.43 -0.38 10.41
N ASP A 29 -6.63 -0.46 11.00
CA ASP A 29 -7.60 -1.49 10.64
C ASP A 29 -8.01 -1.39 9.18
N ALA A 30 -8.20 -0.17 8.66
CA ALA A 30 -8.56 0.03 7.27
C ALA A 30 -7.45 -0.42 6.31
N VAL A 31 -6.20 -0.12 6.65
CA VAL A 31 -5.06 -0.56 5.83
C VAL A 31 -4.93 -2.08 5.87
N GLU A 32 -5.03 -2.68 7.07
CA GLU A 32 -4.90 -4.13 7.20
C GLU A 32 -6.02 -4.86 6.45
N SER A 33 -7.25 -4.35 6.49
CA SER A 33 -8.36 -4.89 5.71
C SER A 33 -8.10 -4.81 4.21
N THR A 34 -7.50 -3.71 3.78
CA THR A 34 -7.14 -3.52 2.37
C THR A 34 -6.09 -4.55 1.94
N ILE A 35 -5.10 -4.79 2.80
CA ILE A 35 -4.06 -5.78 2.52
C ILE A 35 -4.65 -7.19 2.44
N VAL A 36 -5.62 -7.53 3.29
CA VAL A 36 -6.31 -8.81 3.21
C VAL A 36 -6.97 -8.99 1.84
N LYS A 37 -7.65 -7.96 1.34
CA LYS A 37 -8.26 -8.00 0.00
C LYS A 37 -7.21 -8.21 -1.09
N ILE A 38 -6.10 -7.49 -1.01
CA ILE A 38 -5.02 -7.62 -1.98
C ILE A 38 -4.49 -9.06 -1.99
N ARG A 39 -4.27 -9.62 -0.82
CA ARG A 39 -3.74 -10.99 -0.71
C ARG A 39 -4.70 -12.03 -1.27
N SER A 40 -6.00 -11.80 -1.13
CA SER A 40 -7.03 -12.74 -1.60
C SER A 40 -7.20 -12.70 -3.12
N THR A 41 -7.09 -11.53 -3.74
CA THR A 41 -7.34 -11.35 -5.17
C THR A 41 -6.31 -10.41 -5.79
N PRO A 42 -5.02 -10.75 -5.75
CA PRO A 42 -3.95 -9.78 -6.08
C PRO A 42 -3.95 -9.30 -7.53
N THR A 43 -4.54 -10.03 -8.45
CA THR A 43 -4.55 -9.65 -9.87
C THR A 43 -5.83 -8.94 -10.29
N GLN A 44 -6.77 -8.72 -9.38
CA GLN A 44 -8.05 -8.07 -9.74
C GLN A 44 -8.03 -6.55 -9.59
N PHE A 45 -7.04 -6.01 -8.90
CA PHE A 45 -6.98 -4.57 -8.71
C PHE A 45 -6.36 -3.87 -9.91
N ARG A 46 -6.68 -2.59 -10.05
CA ARG A 46 -6.28 -1.79 -11.20
C ARG A 46 -4.76 -1.71 -11.34
N GLU A 47 -4.27 -2.02 -12.53
CA GLU A 47 -2.87 -1.84 -12.88
C GLU A 47 -2.71 -0.42 -13.44
N ILE A 48 -1.90 0.40 -12.79
CA ILE A 48 -1.73 1.81 -13.18
C ILE A 48 -0.56 2.01 -14.13
N GLU A 49 0.41 1.09 -14.09
CA GLU A 49 1.51 1.02 -15.02
C GLU A 49 2.03 -0.42 -14.98
N SER A 50 2.92 -0.76 -15.88
CA SER A 50 3.35 -2.15 -16.02
C SER A 50 3.77 -2.77 -14.70
N GLY A 51 3.00 -3.78 -14.27
CA GLY A 51 3.30 -4.55 -13.06
C GLY A 51 2.91 -3.88 -11.74
N VAL A 52 2.42 -2.64 -11.75
CA VAL A 52 2.09 -1.93 -10.51
C VAL A 52 0.59 -1.77 -10.37
N ARG A 53 0.03 -2.27 -9.28
CA ARG A 53 -1.39 -2.20 -8.99
C ARG A 53 -1.68 -1.34 -7.78
N VAL A 54 -2.91 -0.84 -7.69
CA VAL A 54 -3.35 0.09 -6.66
C VAL A 54 -4.67 -0.36 -6.07
N CYS A 55 -4.77 -0.30 -4.75
CA CYS A 55 -6.02 -0.51 -4.03
C CYS A 55 -6.20 0.61 -3.01
N ARG A 56 -7.33 1.31 -3.10
CA ARG A 56 -7.61 2.42 -2.19
C ARG A 56 -7.95 1.92 -0.79
N VAL A 57 -7.53 2.71 0.20
CA VAL A 57 -7.89 2.47 1.61
C VAL A 57 -9.22 3.19 1.86
N PRO A 58 -10.28 2.48 2.28
CA PRO A 58 -11.58 3.13 2.52
C PRO A 58 -11.49 4.18 3.62
N ASN A 59 -12.19 5.32 3.42
CA ASN A 59 -12.35 6.39 4.40
C ASN A 59 -11.10 7.17 4.77
N PHE A 60 -9.98 6.91 4.12
CA PHE A 60 -8.73 7.63 4.36
C PHE A 60 -8.11 8.03 3.02
N PRO A 61 -7.39 9.16 2.98
CA PRO A 61 -6.80 9.64 1.71
C PRO A 61 -5.51 8.90 1.39
N TYR A 62 -5.57 7.57 1.35
CA TYR A 62 -4.42 6.70 1.10
C TYR A 62 -4.76 5.61 0.11
N ALA A 63 -3.74 5.12 -0.57
CA ALA A 63 -3.84 3.96 -1.43
C ALA A 63 -2.60 3.08 -1.24
N ILE A 64 -2.79 1.77 -1.41
CA ILE A 64 -1.71 0.79 -1.33
C ILE A 64 -1.27 0.48 -2.75
N TYR A 65 0.02 0.70 -3.03
CA TYR A 65 0.65 0.38 -4.30
C TYR A 65 1.47 -0.89 -4.11
N TYR A 66 1.31 -1.86 -5.00
CA TYR A 66 2.02 -3.12 -4.85
C TYR A 66 2.38 -3.73 -6.20
N ILE A 67 3.35 -4.62 -6.16
CA ILE A 67 3.74 -5.45 -7.30
C ILE A 67 3.68 -6.91 -6.86
N ILE A 68 3.68 -7.82 -7.83
CA ILE A 68 3.81 -9.25 -7.56
C ILE A 68 5.16 -9.67 -8.11
N GLU A 69 6.01 -10.20 -7.22
CA GLU A 69 7.36 -10.61 -7.58
C GLU A 69 7.63 -11.97 -6.98
N SER A 70 8.00 -12.94 -7.83
CA SER A 70 8.33 -14.29 -7.37
C SER A 70 7.25 -14.90 -6.49
N SER A 71 5.98 -14.76 -6.90
CA SER A 71 4.81 -15.27 -6.19
C SER A 71 4.60 -14.64 -4.82
N GLU A 72 5.11 -13.42 -4.63
CA GLU A 72 4.97 -12.68 -3.39
C GLU A 72 4.49 -11.26 -3.71
N ILE A 73 3.60 -10.73 -2.87
CA ILE A 73 3.17 -9.35 -2.99
C ILE A 73 4.20 -8.46 -2.29
N VAL A 74 4.70 -7.45 -2.98
CA VAL A 74 5.59 -6.45 -2.39
C VAL A 74 4.83 -5.13 -2.35
N ILE A 75 4.56 -4.63 -1.14
CA ILE A 75 3.94 -3.32 -0.97
C ILE A 75 5.03 -2.27 -1.16
N VAL A 76 4.89 -1.47 -2.22
CA VAL A 76 5.90 -0.47 -2.58
C VAL A 76 5.56 0.92 -2.09
N ALA A 77 4.29 1.19 -1.76
CA ALA A 77 3.91 2.48 -1.19
C ALA A 77 2.61 2.40 -0.42
N VAL A 78 2.55 3.13 0.68
CA VAL A 78 1.32 3.47 1.40
C VAL A 78 1.18 4.96 1.16
N LYS A 79 0.56 5.32 0.03
CA LYS A 79 0.65 6.65 -0.55
C LYS A 79 -0.52 7.53 -0.15
N HIS A 80 -0.20 8.67 0.47
CA HIS A 80 -1.17 9.73 0.68
C HIS A 80 -1.53 10.35 -0.67
N ASP A 81 -2.80 10.72 -0.86
CA ASP A 81 -3.29 11.27 -2.13
C ASP A 81 -2.53 12.51 -2.59
N ARG A 82 -1.95 13.26 -1.66
CA ARG A 82 -1.22 14.50 -1.95
C ARG A 82 0.24 14.31 -2.30
N ARG A 83 0.79 13.10 -2.14
CA ARG A 83 2.17 12.84 -2.53
C ARG A 83 2.27 12.86 -4.05
N GLU A 84 3.39 13.34 -4.54
CA GLU A 84 3.65 13.47 -5.98
C GLU A 84 3.66 12.10 -6.68
N PRO A 85 3.15 12.03 -7.93
CA PRO A 85 3.16 10.77 -8.67
C PRO A 85 4.58 10.24 -8.85
N GLY A 86 4.74 8.92 -8.72
CA GLY A 86 5.98 8.26 -9.05
C GLY A 86 7.11 8.38 -8.04
N TYR A 87 6.90 9.04 -6.90
CA TYR A 87 7.97 9.20 -5.91
C TYR A 87 8.49 7.84 -5.39
N TRP A 88 7.72 6.78 -5.57
CA TRP A 88 8.02 5.43 -5.12
C TRP A 88 8.73 4.57 -6.18
N HIS A 89 8.93 5.08 -7.39
CA HIS A 89 9.48 4.28 -8.50
C HIS A 89 10.82 3.62 -8.15
N HIS A 90 11.67 4.32 -7.41
CA HIS A 90 12.98 3.78 -7.02
C HIS A 90 12.88 2.57 -6.09
N ARG A 91 11.70 2.29 -5.53
CA ARG A 91 11.49 1.17 -4.61
C ARG A 91 11.21 -0.15 -5.34
N ILE A 92 10.94 -0.08 -6.62
CA ILE A 92 10.67 -1.28 -7.42
C ILE A 92 11.99 -1.96 -7.76
N PRO A 93 12.12 -3.26 -7.44
CA PRO A 93 13.37 -4.00 -7.73
C PRO A 93 13.65 -4.14 -9.23
#